data_9dea5a89dcd3fd68ecb455caacace224
#
_entry.id   9dea5a89dcd3fd68ecb455caacace224
#
_cell.length_a   1.000
_cell.length_b   1.000
_cell.length_c   1.000
_cell.angle_alpha   90.00
_cell.angle_beta   90.00
_cell.angle_gamma   90.00
#
_symmetry.space_group_name_H-M   'P 1'
#
loop_
_entity.id
_entity.type
_entity.pdbx_description
1 polymer ?
#
loop_
_entity_poly.entity_id
_entity_poly.type
_entity_poly.pdbx_seq_one_letter_code
_entity_poly.pdbx_strand_id
1 'polypeptide(L)'
;VHPTAHDLVFRIVDATTGLAVPTPAHQLEPGSVVLVEAGDVIPADGEIVEGVASVNEAAITGESAPVIRESGGDRSAVTGGTTVVSDWIKVRVTSRPGSTFLDRMIAMVEG
;
A
#
# COMPACT_ATOMS: atom_id res chain seq x y z
N VAL A 1 6.58 21.48 -2.73
CA VAL A 1 6.75 20.17 -3.35
C VAL A 1 6.10 19.10 -2.50
N HIS A 2 5.23 18.33 -3.10
CA HIS A 2 4.58 17.24 -2.41
C HIS A 2 5.42 15.98 -2.58
N PRO A 3 5.71 15.23 -1.50
CA PRO A 3 6.42 13.96 -1.65
C PRO A 3 5.57 12.97 -2.45
N THR A 4 6.23 12.19 -3.29
CA THR A 4 5.60 11.06 -3.98
C THR A 4 5.73 9.82 -3.11
N ALA A 5 5.09 8.72 -3.51
CA ALA A 5 5.24 7.45 -2.80
C ALA A 5 6.71 7.00 -2.75
N HIS A 6 7.51 7.36 -3.76
CA HIS A 6 8.94 7.01 -3.83
C HIS A 6 9.77 7.74 -2.77
N ASP A 7 9.31 8.91 -2.33
CA ASP A 7 10.06 9.74 -1.38
C ASP A 7 9.71 9.41 0.07
N LEU A 8 8.69 8.58 0.28
CA LEU A 8 8.25 8.21 1.62
C LEU A 8 9.06 7.03 2.16
N VAL A 9 9.09 6.94 3.49
CA VAL A 9 9.72 5.83 4.18
C VAL A 9 8.62 4.93 4.72
N PHE A 10 8.71 3.63 4.42
CA PHE A 10 7.77 2.63 4.89
C PHE A 10 8.48 1.63 5.78
N ARG A 11 7.70 0.89 6.56
CA ARG A 11 8.26 -0.09 7.49
C ARG A 11 8.12 -1.48 6.89
N ILE A 12 9.26 -2.07 6.51
CA ILE A 12 9.30 -3.46 6.05
C ILE A 12 9.40 -4.37 7.25
N VAL A 13 8.56 -5.39 7.28
CA VAL A 13 8.60 -6.39 8.35
C VAL A 13 9.66 -7.43 8.00
N ASP A 14 10.65 -7.57 8.89
CA ASP A 14 11.69 -8.59 8.74
C ASP A 14 11.11 -9.96 9.03
N ALA A 15 11.20 -10.88 8.08
CA ALA A 15 10.64 -12.22 8.22
C ALA A 15 11.32 -13.04 9.33
N THR A 16 12.57 -12.72 9.66
CA THR A 16 13.35 -13.44 10.67
C THR A 16 13.03 -12.96 12.08
N THR A 17 12.96 -11.62 12.28
CA THR A 17 12.79 -11.04 13.61
C THR A 17 11.37 -10.58 13.89
N GLY A 18 10.55 -10.39 12.86
CA GLY A 18 9.21 -9.84 12.98
C GLY A 18 9.18 -8.34 13.25
N LEU A 19 10.32 -7.68 13.24
CA LEU A 19 10.42 -6.26 13.50
C LEU A 19 10.17 -5.45 12.23
N ALA A 20 9.53 -4.28 12.40
CA ALA A 20 9.32 -3.35 11.30
C ALA A 20 10.54 -2.42 11.19
N VAL A 21 11.16 -2.39 10.02
CA VAL A 21 12.38 -1.62 9.76
C VAL A 21 12.06 -0.49 8.77
N PRO A 22 12.39 0.77 9.10
CA PRO A 22 12.18 1.88 8.16
C PRO A 22 12.97 1.66 6.87
N THR A 23 12.27 1.76 5.74
CA THR A 23 12.89 1.51 4.42
C THR A 23 12.32 2.50 3.42
N PRO A 24 13.17 3.18 2.62
CA PRO A 24 12.68 4.06 1.57
C PRO A 24 11.83 3.28 0.56
N ALA A 25 10.76 3.93 0.07
CA ALA A 25 9.83 3.28 -0.85
C ALA A 25 10.51 2.72 -2.10
N HIS A 26 11.53 3.42 -2.62
CA HIS A 26 12.24 2.99 -3.83
C HIS A 26 13.02 1.69 -3.65
N GLN A 27 13.21 1.23 -2.41
CA GLN A 27 13.89 -0.03 -2.11
C GLN A 27 12.90 -1.19 -1.91
N LEU A 28 11.60 -0.92 -1.99
CA LEU A 28 10.60 -1.98 -1.87
C LEU A 28 10.60 -2.84 -3.12
N GLU A 29 10.53 -4.14 -2.92
CA GLU A 29 10.50 -5.11 -4.01
C GLU A 29 9.32 -6.05 -3.85
N PRO A 30 8.84 -6.65 -4.95
CA PRO A 30 7.79 -7.67 -4.85
C PRO A 30 8.19 -8.78 -3.87
N GLY A 31 7.27 -9.14 -3.00
CA GLY A 31 7.52 -10.11 -1.94
C GLY A 31 7.82 -9.51 -0.58
N SER A 32 8.17 -8.22 -0.52
CA SER A 32 8.36 -7.53 0.75
C SER A 32 7.04 -7.37 1.48
N VAL A 33 7.07 -7.49 2.81
CA VAL A 33 5.89 -7.26 3.66
C VAL A 33 6.05 -5.93 4.36
N VAL A 34 5.07 -5.05 4.19
CA VAL A 34 5.09 -3.69 4.72
C VAL A 34 3.98 -3.52 5.75
N LEU A 35 4.31 -2.90 6.88
CA LEU A 35 3.31 -2.51 7.89
C LEU A 35 2.72 -1.16 7.49
N VAL A 36 1.41 -1.11 7.29
CA VAL A 36 0.68 0.13 6.95
C VAL A 36 -0.35 0.39 8.03
N GLU A 37 -0.25 1.55 8.66
CA GLU A 37 -1.13 1.96 9.75
C GLU A 37 -2.05 3.09 9.32
N ALA A 38 -3.03 3.39 10.18
CA ALA A 38 -3.98 4.48 9.93
C ALA A 38 -3.23 5.79 9.61
N GLY A 39 -3.61 6.44 8.53
CA GLY A 39 -2.95 7.64 8.05
C GLY A 39 -1.86 7.40 7.02
N ASP A 40 -1.39 6.16 6.88
CA ASP A 40 -0.33 5.84 5.92
C ASP A 40 -0.91 5.55 4.54
N VAL A 41 -0.13 5.88 3.52
CA VAL A 41 -0.43 5.52 2.13
C VAL A 41 0.14 4.13 1.85
N ILE A 42 -0.63 3.30 1.16
CA ILE A 42 -0.14 1.99 0.72
C ILE A 42 0.88 2.23 -0.40
N PRO A 43 2.12 1.72 -0.26
CA PRO A 43 3.22 2.10 -1.15
C PRO A 43 3.15 1.48 -2.54
N ALA A 44 2.54 0.32 -2.69
CA ALA A 44 2.49 -0.41 -3.94
C ALA A 44 1.32 -1.39 -3.90
N ASP A 45 0.92 -1.87 -5.08
CA ASP A 45 -0.11 -2.90 -5.17
C ASP A 45 0.36 -4.15 -4.42
N GLY A 46 -0.54 -4.78 -3.71
CA GLY A 46 -0.18 -5.95 -2.93
C GLY A 46 -1.39 -6.70 -2.40
N GLU A 47 -1.09 -7.60 -1.47
CA GLU A 47 -2.09 -8.45 -0.83
C GLU A 47 -1.89 -8.38 0.68
N ILE A 48 -2.98 -8.22 1.41
CA ILE A 48 -2.93 -8.22 2.88
C ILE A 48 -2.64 -9.64 3.36
N VAL A 49 -1.59 -9.79 4.14
CA VAL A 49 -1.22 -11.07 4.74
C VAL A 49 -1.60 -11.16 6.21
N GLU A 50 -1.85 -10.03 6.84
CA GLU A 50 -2.28 -9.97 8.24
C GLU A 50 -3.05 -8.67 8.49
N GLY A 51 -4.12 -8.76 9.29
CA GLY A 51 -4.88 -7.60 9.74
C GLY A 51 -6.11 -7.31 8.91
N VAL A 52 -6.85 -6.31 9.39
CA VAL A 52 -8.06 -5.79 8.74
C VAL A 52 -8.07 -4.28 8.96
N ALA A 53 -8.44 -3.54 7.92
CA ALA A 53 -8.46 -2.08 8.00
C ALA A 53 -9.50 -1.48 7.04
N SER A 54 -9.91 -0.25 7.36
CA SER A 54 -10.69 0.55 6.43
C SER A 54 -9.71 1.31 5.53
N VAL A 55 -9.94 1.28 4.24
CA VAL A 55 -9.06 1.90 3.24
C VAL A 55 -9.85 2.89 2.40
N ASN A 56 -9.33 4.10 2.27
CA ASN A 56 -9.88 5.12 1.37
C ASN A 56 -9.32 4.90 -0.02
N GLU A 57 -10.18 4.52 -0.95
CA GLU A 57 -9.81 4.25 -2.34
C GLU A 57 -10.30 5.32 -3.31
N ALA A 58 -10.56 6.53 -2.81
CA ALA A 58 -11.09 7.61 -3.63
C ALA A 58 -10.18 7.96 -4.82
N ALA A 59 -8.88 7.76 -4.68
CA ALA A 59 -7.93 7.98 -5.78
C ALA A 59 -8.21 7.07 -6.99
N ILE A 60 -8.86 5.93 -6.77
CA ILE A 60 -9.19 4.97 -7.83
C ILE A 60 -10.66 5.08 -8.23
N THR A 61 -11.55 5.09 -7.23
CA THR A 61 -13.00 4.96 -7.45
C THR A 61 -13.72 6.29 -7.50
N GLY A 62 -13.11 7.36 -6.99
CA GLY A 62 -13.77 8.66 -6.82
C GLY A 62 -14.72 8.72 -5.64
N GLU A 63 -14.89 7.63 -4.90
CA GLU A 63 -15.79 7.57 -3.74
C GLU A 63 -14.99 7.70 -2.45
N SER A 64 -15.44 8.59 -1.55
CA SER A 64 -14.75 8.81 -0.28
C SER A 64 -15.13 7.81 0.81
N ALA A 65 -16.15 6.99 0.60
CA ALA A 65 -16.56 5.99 1.58
C ALA A 65 -15.49 4.91 1.72
N PRO A 66 -14.98 4.65 2.93
CA PRO A 66 -13.95 3.63 3.12
C PRO A 66 -14.44 2.23 2.79
N VAL A 67 -13.52 1.39 2.31
CA VAL A 67 -13.76 -0.02 2.00
C VAL A 67 -13.01 -0.86 3.01
N ILE A 68 -13.65 -1.90 3.53
CA ILE A 68 -12.97 -2.83 4.44
C ILE A 68 -12.11 -3.80 3.62
N ARG A 69 -10.83 -3.89 3.98
CA ARG A 69 -9.88 -4.83 3.39
C ARG A 69 -9.30 -5.70 4.51
N GLU A 70 -9.14 -6.98 4.23
CA GLU A 70 -8.69 -7.93 5.25
C GLU A 70 -7.92 -9.08 4.62
N SER A 71 -7.11 -9.77 5.42
CA SER A 71 -6.34 -10.92 4.96
C SER A 71 -7.27 -12.09 4.63
N GLY A 72 -6.92 -12.80 3.56
CA GLY A 72 -7.67 -13.96 3.09
C GLY A 72 -8.92 -13.58 2.30
N GLY A 73 -9.25 -14.34 1.28
CA GLY A 73 -10.46 -14.14 0.49
C GLY A 73 -10.39 -12.97 -0.47
N ASP A 74 -11.56 -12.52 -0.90
CA ASP A 74 -11.69 -11.55 -2.00
C ASP A 74 -11.30 -10.12 -1.65
N ARG A 75 -11.16 -9.82 -0.35
CA ARG A 75 -10.89 -8.45 0.11
C ARG A 75 -9.45 -8.21 0.50
N SER A 76 -8.55 -9.12 0.13
CA SER A 76 -7.13 -9.01 0.49
C SER A 76 -6.31 -8.14 -0.46
N ALA A 77 -6.78 -7.90 -1.67
CA ALA A 77 -6.04 -7.09 -2.64
C ALA A 77 -6.13 -5.61 -2.29
N VAL A 78 -4.98 -4.92 -2.33
CA VAL A 78 -4.90 -3.48 -2.09
C VAL A 78 -4.12 -2.80 -3.21
N THR A 79 -4.41 -1.53 -3.42
CA THR A 79 -3.81 -0.75 -4.52
C THR A 79 -2.90 0.32 -3.97
N GLY A 80 -1.70 0.44 -4.53
CA GLY A 80 -0.77 1.50 -4.16
C GLY A 80 -1.37 2.88 -4.41
N GLY A 81 -1.07 3.81 -3.52
CA GLY A 81 -1.60 5.17 -3.59
C GLY A 81 -2.90 5.37 -2.82
N THR A 82 -3.54 4.31 -2.34
CA THR A 82 -4.70 4.41 -1.46
C THR A 82 -4.25 4.57 -0.01
N THR A 83 -5.13 5.03 0.86
CA THR A 83 -4.77 5.40 2.23
C THR A 83 -5.52 4.55 3.24
N VAL A 84 -4.80 4.02 4.25
CA VAL A 84 -5.42 3.33 5.37
C VAL A 84 -6.04 4.37 6.29
N VAL A 85 -7.31 4.17 6.66
CA VAL A 85 -8.07 5.13 7.48
C VAL A 85 -8.10 4.73 8.94
N SER A 86 -8.17 3.43 9.23
CA SER A 86 -8.24 2.92 10.60
C SER A 86 -7.51 1.60 10.71
N ASP A 87 -7.05 1.29 11.94
CA ASP A 87 -6.35 0.05 12.25
C ASP A 87 -5.01 -0.08 11.51
N TRP A 88 -4.58 -1.28 11.24
CA TRP A 88 -3.31 -1.54 10.54
C TRP A 88 -3.42 -2.83 9.73
N ILE A 89 -2.58 -2.93 8.71
CA ILE A 89 -2.47 -4.14 7.90
C ILE A 89 -1.01 -4.39 7.56
N LYS A 90 -0.68 -5.65 7.30
CA LYS A 90 0.60 -6.03 6.72
C LYS A 90 0.33 -6.45 5.28
N VAL A 91 1.01 -5.78 4.35
CA VAL A 91 0.81 -5.96 2.91
C VAL A 91 2.06 -6.59 2.30
N ARG A 92 1.87 -7.71 1.61
CA ARG A 92 2.93 -8.27 0.78
C ARG A 92 2.86 -7.59 -0.58
N VAL A 93 3.89 -6.85 -0.92
CA VAL A 93 3.96 -6.09 -2.16
C VAL A 93 4.06 -7.04 -3.36
N THR A 94 3.27 -6.79 -4.39
CA THR A 94 3.27 -7.59 -5.62
C THR A 94 3.79 -6.84 -6.83
N SER A 95 3.92 -5.50 -6.72
CA SER A 95 4.50 -4.68 -7.78
C SER A 95 5.45 -3.67 -7.17
N ARG A 96 6.37 -3.13 -7.97
CA ARG A 96 7.29 -2.09 -7.50
C ARG A 96 6.58 -0.74 -7.43
N PRO A 97 6.95 0.14 -6.47
CA PRO A 97 6.49 1.52 -6.49
C PRO A 97 6.83 2.16 -7.83
N GLY A 98 5.89 2.94 -8.39
CA GLY A 98 6.04 3.52 -9.72
C GLY A 98 5.47 2.65 -10.83
N SER A 99 5.18 1.37 -10.53
CA SER A 99 4.56 0.43 -11.47
C SER A 99 3.19 -0.03 -10.97
N THR A 100 2.61 0.68 -10.01
CA THR A 100 1.31 0.34 -9.45
C THR A 100 0.20 0.63 -10.44
N PHE A 101 -0.97 0.06 -10.18
CA PHE A 101 -2.16 0.32 -11.01
C PHE A 101 -2.44 1.81 -11.13
N LEU A 102 -2.38 2.55 -10.01
CA LEU A 102 -2.64 3.99 -10.01
C LEU A 102 -1.62 4.75 -10.83
N ASP A 103 -0.34 4.42 -10.71
CA ASP A 103 0.72 5.05 -11.50
C ASP A 103 0.51 4.83 -12.99
N ARG A 104 0.12 3.63 -13.39
CA ARG A 104 -0.15 3.34 -14.79
C ARG A 104 -1.36 4.11 -15.33
N MET A 105 -2.38 4.30 -14.49
CA MET A 105 -3.54 5.10 -14.86
C MET A 105 -3.16 6.57 -15.11
N ILE A 106 -2.35 7.14 -14.25
CA ILE A 106 -1.87 8.52 -14.38
C ILE A 106 -1.07 8.67 -15.68
N ALA A 107 -0.16 7.75 -15.95
CA ALA A 107 0.64 7.77 -17.18
C ALA A 107 -0.23 7.73 -18.43
N MET A 108 -1.29 6.93 -18.44
CA MET A 108 -2.21 6.85 -19.57
C MET A 108 -2.95 8.16 -19.82
N VAL A 109 -3.32 8.86 -18.76
CA VAL A 109 -4.03 10.13 -18.87
C VAL A 109 -3.10 11.24 -19.38
N GLU A 110 -1.87 11.24 -18.93
CA GLU A 110 -0.88 12.24 -19.30
C GLU A 110 -0.23 11.97 -20.65
N GLY A 111 -0.15 10.74 -21.01
CA GLY A 111 0.53 10.30 -22.21
C GLY A 111 -0.24 10.43 -23.49
#